data_ea811d7a8664ce202b31d44244dd3373
#
_entry.id   ea811d7a8664ce202b31d44244dd3373
#
_cell.length_a   1.000
_cell.length_b   1.000
_cell.length_c   1.000
_cell.angle_alpha   90.00
_cell.angle_beta   90.00
_cell.angle_gamma   90.00
#
_symmetry.space_group_name_H-M   'P 1'
#
loop_
_entity.id
_entity.type
_entity.pdbx_description
1 polymer ?
#
loop_
_entity_poly.entity_id
_entity_poly.type
_entity_poly.pdbx_seq_one_letter_code
_entity_poly.pdbx_strand_id
1 'polypeptide(L)'
;PAALVDADLGRPFAGAIPPERPAAFLCAEFAVHASLPIYSGGLGVLAGDILKEASDLALPVVAVGLMYRTGYFHQRLDTTGYQHEFWLDSDPERLPCVPLTDDAGGPLKVAVPVDDEDVMAQVWRADVGRVPLYLLDTDCPENSTVGRWITSRLYEGIASVRLAQYAVLGFGGAMVLERLGIDPSVFHINEGHPSLTLAQLMGRARLSGQSYDEAWAGARERLVFTTHTPVPAGNETYDPTEAREMLTRVAAVTGDADRFLATG
;
A
#
# COMPACT_ATOMS: atom_id res chain seq x y z
N PRO A 1 -30.51 -14.96 1.31
CA PRO A 1 -29.44 -14.06 0.88
C PRO A 1 -28.07 -14.55 1.30
N ALA A 2 -27.81 -14.89 2.60
CA ALA A 2 -26.49 -15.33 3.06
C ALA A 2 -25.99 -16.59 2.30
N ALA A 3 -26.82 -17.63 2.17
CA ALA A 3 -26.43 -18.85 1.48
C ALA A 3 -26.04 -18.64 -0.01
N LEU A 4 -26.61 -17.63 -0.68
CA LEU A 4 -26.23 -17.29 -2.05
C LEU A 4 -24.85 -16.60 -2.07
N VAL A 5 -24.60 -15.73 -1.09
CA VAL A 5 -23.29 -15.07 -0.92
C VAL A 5 -22.23 -16.12 -0.61
N ASP A 6 -22.50 -17.02 0.35
CA ASP A 6 -21.57 -18.10 0.72
C ASP A 6 -21.27 -19.02 -0.47
N ALA A 7 -22.29 -19.37 -1.28
CA ALA A 7 -22.10 -20.17 -2.48
C ALA A 7 -21.27 -19.45 -3.54
N ASP A 8 -21.47 -18.14 -3.71
CA ASP A 8 -20.68 -17.34 -4.64
C ASP A 8 -19.23 -17.18 -4.18
N LEU A 9 -18.99 -16.87 -2.91
CA LEU A 9 -17.65 -16.78 -2.34
C LEU A 9 -16.91 -18.13 -2.36
N GLY A 10 -17.61 -19.25 -2.37
CA GLY A 10 -17.06 -20.59 -2.50
C GLY A 10 -16.73 -21.05 -3.92
N ARG A 11 -17.03 -20.25 -4.95
CA ARG A 11 -16.65 -20.62 -6.33
C ARG A 11 -15.14 -20.77 -6.49
N PRO A 12 -14.64 -21.75 -7.28
CA PRO A 12 -13.23 -21.85 -7.61
C PRO A 12 -12.71 -20.57 -8.27
N PHE A 13 -11.44 -20.26 -8.04
CA PHE A 13 -10.78 -19.19 -8.76
C PHE A 13 -10.79 -19.42 -10.28
N ALA A 14 -10.91 -18.34 -11.03
CA ALA A 14 -10.96 -18.31 -12.49
C ALA A 14 -9.74 -17.57 -13.07
N GLY A 15 -9.54 -17.72 -14.38
CA GLY A 15 -8.49 -17.00 -15.12
C GLY A 15 -7.16 -17.74 -15.18
N ALA A 16 -6.15 -17.04 -15.69
CA ALA A 16 -4.79 -17.57 -15.90
C ALA A 16 -3.84 -17.35 -14.72
N ILE A 17 -4.26 -16.58 -13.72
CA ILE A 17 -3.44 -16.32 -12.52
C ILE A 17 -3.56 -17.54 -11.60
N PRO A 18 -2.46 -18.16 -11.18
CA PRO A 18 -2.51 -19.29 -10.27
C PRO A 18 -2.94 -18.84 -8.87
N PRO A 19 -3.92 -19.51 -8.23
CA PRO A 19 -4.41 -19.11 -6.91
C PRO A 19 -3.34 -19.11 -5.81
N GLU A 20 -2.37 -20.01 -5.91
CA GLU A 20 -1.21 -20.10 -4.99
C GLU A 20 -0.21 -18.95 -5.19
N ARG A 21 -0.30 -18.24 -6.29
CA ARG A 21 0.52 -17.06 -6.62
C ARG A 21 -0.36 -15.94 -7.18
N PRO A 22 -1.18 -15.31 -6.34
CA PRO A 22 -2.16 -14.31 -6.77
C PRO A 22 -1.49 -13.08 -7.40
N ALA A 23 -2.28 -12.23 -8.05
CA ALA A 23 -1.85 -10.88 -8.35
C ALA A 23 -1.94 -9.99 -7.10
N ALA A 24 -0.91 -9.23 -6.79
CA ALA A 24 -0.94 -8.22 -5.75
C ALA A 24 -1.23 -6.84 -6.37
N PHE A 25 -2.31 -6.21 -5.95
CA PHE A 25 -2.69 -4.86 -6.39
C PHE A 25 -2.39 -3.85 -5.29
N LEU A 26 -1.45 -2.92 -5.55
CA LEU A 26 -1.03 -1.90 -4.59
C LEU A 26 -1.52 -0.52 -5.03
N CYS A 27 -2.23 0.16 -4.15
CA CYS A 27 -2.75 1.50 -4.41
C CYS A 27 -2.76 2.33 -3.13
N ALA A 28 -2.59 3.66 -3.28
CA ALA A 28 -2.60 4.59 -2.15
C ALA A 28 -3.99 4.74 -1.52
N GLU A 29 -5.06 4.52 -2.27
CA GLU A 29 -6.44 4.70 -1.81
C GLU A 29 -7.40 3.66 -2.38
N PHE A 30 -8.44 3.32 -1.61
CA PHE A 30 -9.46 2.35 -1.99
C PHE A 30 -10.86 2.80 -1.55
N ALA A 31 -11.75 3.09 -2.49
CA ALA A 31 -13.16 3.40 -2.23
C ALA A 31 -14.01 2.10 -2.27
N VAL A 32 -13.85 1.24 -1.29
CA VAL A 32 -14.61 -0.02 -1.22
C VAL A 32 -15.98 0.16 -0.59
N HIS A 33 -16.07 0.96 0.46
CA HIS A 33 -17.33 1.29 1.14
C HIS A 33 -17.19 2.62 1.91
N ALA A 34 -18.29 3.35 2.06
CA ALA A 34 -18.30 4.64 2.77
C ALA A 34 -17.91 4.54 4.26
N SER A 35 -18.06 3.36 4.89
CA SER A 35 -17.64 3.11 6.26
C SER A 35 -16.13 2.87 6.42
N LEU A 36 -15.38 2.77 5.31
CA LEU A 36 -13.91 2.69 5.32
C LEU A 36 -13.34 3.92 4.59
N PRO A 37 -13.10 5.03 5.30
CA PRO A 37 -12.80 6.32 4.68
C PRO A 37 -11.31 6.45 4.32
N ILE A 38 -10.79 5.56 3.49
CA ILE A 38 -9.39 5.50 3.04
C ILE A 38 -9.24 5.91 1.57
N TYR A 39 -10.08 6.80 1.10
CA TYR A 39 -10.05 7.32 -0.28
C TYR A 39 -10.49 8.79 -0.32
N SER A 40 -10.16 9.47 -1.41
CA SER A 40 -10.61 10.84 -1.67
C SER A 40 -11.37 11.00 -2.98
N GLY A 41 -10.92 10.38 -4.06
CA GLY A 41 -11.41 10.64 -5.40
C GLY A 41 -11.43 9.44 -6.34
N GLY A 42 -11.30 9.76 -7.65
CA GLY A 42 -11.46 8.79 -8.74
C GLY A 42 -10.49 7.63 -8.72
N LEU A 43 -9.26 7.85 -8.25
CA LEU A 43 -8.25 6.79 -8.12
C LEU A 43 -8.73 5.70 -7.14
N GLY A 44 -9.26 6.13 -5.98
CA GLY A 44 -9.81 5.21 -4.99
C GLY A 44 -11.05 4.48 -5.49
N VAL A 45 -11.94 5.16 -6.24
CA VAL A 45 -13.12 4.53 -6.86
C VAL A 45 -12.68 3.45 -7.84
N LEU A 46 -11.74 3.76 -8.75
CA LEU A 46 -11.18 2.78 -9.68
C LEU A 46 -10.60 1.56 -8.93
N ALA A 47 -9.76 1.80 -7.92
CA ALA A 47 -9.15 0.73 -7.14
C ALA A 47 -10.21 -0.14 -6.42
N GLY A 48 -11.22 0.49 -5.81
CA GLY A 48 -12.31 -0.21 -5.16
C GLY A 48 -13.13 -1.07 -6.12
N ASP A 49 -13.42 -0.55 -7.31
CA ASP A 49 -14.18 -1.26 -8.35
C ASP A 49 -13.37 -2.43 -8.92
N ILE A 50 -12.05 -2.28 -9.10
CA ILE A 50 -11.16 -3.40 -9.49
C ILE A 50 -11.25 -4.55 -8.47
N LEU A 51 -11.22 -4.26 -7.16
CA LEU A 51 -11.31 -5.32 -6.14
C LEU A 51 -12.68 -6.00 -6.14
N LYS A 52 -13.76 -5.24 -6.29
CA LYS A 52 -15.13 -5.79 -6.36
C LYS A 52 -15.29 -6.69 -7.59
N GLU A 53 -14.87 -6.22 -8.75
CA GLU A 53 -14.95 -7.01 -9.99
C GLU A 53 -14.03 -8.24 -9.93
N ALA A 54 -12.83 -8.13 -9.37
CA ALA A 54 -11.95 -9.29 -9.14
C ALA A 54 -12.62 -10.34 -8.23
N SER A 55 -13.36 -9.89 -7.20
CA SER A 55 -14.17 -10.77 -6.36
C SER A 55 -15.29 -11.45 -7.15
N ASP A 56 -16.05 -10.68 -7.92
CA ASP A 56 -17.19 -11.17 -8.70
C ASP A 56 -16.75 -12.15 -9.80
N LEU A 57 -15.61 -11.91 -10.41
CA LEU A 57 -15.00 -12.80 -11.41
C LEU A 57 -14.22 -13.98 -10.80
N ALA A 58 -14.14 -14.08 -9.48
CA ALA A 58 -13.33 -15.07 -8.77
C ALA A 58 -11.85 -15.08 -9.19
N LEU A 59 -11.25 -13.90 -9.39
CA LEU A 59 -9.84 -13.79 -9.70
C LEU A 59 -9.00 -13.90 -8.41
N PRO A 60 -7.84 -14.59 -8.42
CA PRO A 60 -6.94 -14.67 -7.29
C PRO A 60 -6.14 -13.36 -7.16
N VAL A 61 -6.72 -12.40 -6.46
CA VAL A 61 -6.13 -11.08 -6.22
C VAL A 61 -6.01 -10.85 -4.72
N VAL A 62 -4.93 -10.21 -4.32
CA VAL A 62 -4.76 -9.62 -2.99
C VAL A 62 -4.45 -8.14 -3.16
N ALA A 63 -4.87 -7.30 -2.22
CA ALA A 63 -4.63 -5.87 -2.31
C ALA A 63 -3.86 -5.34 -1.09
N VAL A 64 -3.09 -4.28 -1.30
CA VAL A 64 -2.34 -3.59 -0.24
C VAL A 64 -2.55 -2.09 -0.35
N GLY A 65 -2.85 -1.46 0.78
CA GLY A 65 -3.04 -0.02 0.92
C GLY A 65 -2.55 0.49 2.28
N LEU A 66 -2.91 1.72 2.59
CA LEU A 66 -2.60 2.35 3.86
C LEU A 66 -3.88 2.60 4.67
N MET A 67 -3.77 2.45 5.99
CA MET A 67 -4.82 2.80 6.93
C MET A 67 -4.67 4.28 7.31
N TYR A 68 -5.49 5.13 6.69
CA TYR A 68 -5.49 6.56 7.00
C TYR A 68 -6.47 6.85 8.13
N ARG A 69 -5.96 7.11 9.34
CA ARG A 69 -6.80 7.32 10.52
C ARG A 69 -7.66 8.56 10.44
N THR A 70 -7.17 9.64 9.86
CA THR A 70 -7.95 10.86 9.61
C THR A 70 -8.49 10.95 8.20
N GLY A 71 -8.15 9.99 7.34
CA GLY A 71 -8.68 9.89 5.98
C GLY A 71 -8.36 11.12 5.13
N TYR A 72 -9.39 11.61 4.42
CA TYR A 72 -9.36 12.85 3.65
C TYR A 72 -10.30 13.87 4.29
N PHE A 73 -10.09 15.17 4.06
CA PHE A 73 -10.88 16.22 4.68
C PHE A 73 -12.33 16.26 4.17
N HIS A 74 -13.23 16.70 5.05
CA HIS A 74 -14.60 17.00 4.70
C HIS A 74 -14.76 18.50 4.48
N GLN A 75 -15.46 18.89 3.42
CA GLN A 75 -15.70 20.29 3.09
C GLN A 75 -17.04 20.77 3.65
N ARG A 76 -17.06 22.01 4.16
CA ARG A 76 -18.28 22.76 4.44
C ARG A 76 -18.11 24.19 3.95
N LEU A 77 -19.18 24.75 3.40
CA LEU A 77 -19.24 26.18 3.08
C LEU A 77 -19.97 26.90 4.22
N ASP A 78 -19.44 28.03 4.62
CA ASP A 78 -20.15 28.95 5.52
C ASP A 78 -21.15 29.83 4.76
N THR A 79 -21.83 30.72 5.49
CA THR A 79 -22.85 31.60 4.92
C THR A 79 -22.29 32.64 3.95
N THR A 80 -20.97 32.84 3.92
CA THR A 80 -20.28 33.74 2.97
C THR A 80 -19.76 33.03 1.73
N GLY A 81 -19.90 31.69 1.69
CA GLY A 81 -19.36 30.85 0.62
C GLY A 81 -17.89 30.45 0.81
N TYR A 82 -17.30 30.76 1.97
CA TYR A 82 -15.94 30.35 2.28
C TYR A 82 -15.90 28.88 2.67
N GLN A 83 -14.90 28.13 2.16
CA GLN A 83 -14.70 26.71 2.44
C GLN A 83 -13.96 26.51 3.76
N HIS A 84 -14.52 25.61 4.57
CA HIS A 84 -13.89 25.09 5.78
C HIS A 84 -13.59 23.60 5.61
N GLU A 85 -12.48 23.16 6.15
CA GLU A 85 -12.00 21.78 6.11
C GLU A 85 -12.10 21.16 7.50
N PHE A 86 -12.63 19.93 7.54
CA PHE A 86 -12.75 19.15 8.76
C PHE A 86 -12.11 17.80 8.59
N TRP A 87 -11.35 17.39 9.59
CA TRP A 87 -10.72 16.09 9.67
C TRP A 87 -11.41 15.29 10.77
N LEU A 88 -11.73 14.02 10.50
CA LEU A 88 -12.36 13.12 11.46
C LEU A 88 -11.42 11.98 11.77
N ASP A 89 -11.12 11.78 13.03
CA ASP A 89 -10.36 10.61 13.45
C ASP A 89 -11.23 9.37 13.37
N SER A 90 -10.70 8.35 12.72
CA SER A 90 -11.30 7.03 12.62
C SER A 90 -10.55 6.07 13.52
N ASP A 91 -11.29 5.37 14.37
CA ASP A 91 -10.77 4.27 15.17
C ASP A 91 -10.82 2.98 14.33
N PRO A 92 -9.67 2.40 13.93
CA PRO A 92 -9.66 1.19 13.10
C PRO A 92 -10.41 0.00 13.72
N GLU A 93 -10.49 -0.09 15.04
CA GLU A 93 -11.26 -1.15 15.73
C GLU A 93 -12.77 -1.04 15.49
N ARG A 94 -13.24 0.11 15.02
CA ARG A 94 -14.66 0.40 14.71
C ARG A 94 -14.95 0.42 13.22
N LEU A 95 -13.92 0.21 12.39
CA LEU A 95 -14.03 0.12 10.93
C LEU A 95 -14.29 -1.34 10.51
N PRO A 96 -14.78 -1.58 9.28
CA PRO A 96 -15.00 -2.92 8.77
C PRO A 96 -13.68 -3.62 8.37
N CYS A 97 -12.77 -3.72 9.32
CA CYS A 97 -11.49 -4.40 9.20
C CYS A 97 -11.13 -5.07 10.52
N VAL A 98 -10.20 -6.00 10.48
CA VAL A 98 -9.70 -6.71 11.66
C VAL A 98 -8.18 -6.61 11.72
N PRO A 99 -7.57 -6.46 12.92
CA PRO A 99 -6.13 -6.52 13.06
C PRO A 99 -5.65 -7.94 12.79
N LEU A 100 -4.57 -8.07 12.03
CA LEU A 100 -3.89 -9.35 11.90
C LEU A 100 -2.97 -9.58 13.11
N THR A 101 -2.83 -10.85 13.51
CA THR A 101 -1.96 -11.27 14.60
C THR A 101 -0.80 -12.11 14.08
N ASP A 102 0.33 -12.03 14.76
CA ASP A 102 1.47 -12.91 14.56
C ASP A 102 1.29 -14.26 15.29
N ASP A 103 2.28 -15.14 15.17
CA ASP A 103 2.26 -16.46 15.78
C ASP A 103 2.28 -16.43 17.33
N ALA A 104 2.67 -15.31 17.92
CA ALA A 104 2.66 -15.08 19.36
C ALA A 104 1.32 -14.50 19.87
N GLY A 105 0.39 -14.20 18.96
CA GLY A 105 -0.92 -13.61 19.26
C GLY A 105 -0.88 -12.08 19.44
N GLY A 106 0.27 -11.44 19.18
CA GLY A 106 0.40 -9.99 19.13
C GLY A 106 0.02 -9.43 17.75
N PRO A 107 -0.09 -8.09 17.61
CA PRO A 107 -0.36 -7.48 16.31
C PRO A 107 0.74 -7.83 15.29
N LEU A 108 0.32 -8.29 14.11
CA LEU A 108 1.24 -8.49 12.99
C LEU A 108 1.81 -7.15 12.54
N LYS A 109 3.13 -7.01 12.59
CA LYS A 109 3.83 -5.78 12.22
C LYS A 109 5.01 -6.07 11.29
N VAL A 110 5.35 -5.08 10.48
CA VAL A 110 6.59 -5.04 9.71
C VAL A 110 7.35 -3.77 10.06
N ALA A 111 8.68 -3.84 10.06
CA ALA A 111 9.56 -2.69 10.31
C ALA A 111 10.05 -2.14 8.96
N VAL A 112 9.56 -0.98 8.58
CA VAL A 112 9.91 -0.33 7.32
C VAL A 112 11.00 0.71 7.58
N PRO A 113 12.16 0.64 6.90
CA PRO A 113 13.21 1.65 7.05
C PRO A 113 12.77 2.95 6.39
N VAL A 114 12.58 3.99 7.19
CA VAL A 114 12.24 5.34 6.72
C VAL A 114 13.19 6.30 7.39
N ASP A 115 13.90 7.10 6.60
CA ASP A 115 14.95 7.98 7.10
C ASP A 115 15.94 7.21 8.00
N ASP A 116 16.16 7.62 9.23
CA ASP A 116 17.02 6.95 10.20
C ASP A 116 16.28 5.99 11.17
N GLU A 117 14.94 5.87 11.04
CA GLU A 117 14.10 5.05 11.90
C GLU A 117 13.60 3.75 11.22
N ASP A 118 13.37 2.72 12.02
CA ASP A 118 12.58 1.57 11.64
C ASP A 118 11.12 1.82 12.04
N VAL A 119 10.31 2.26 11.09
CA VAL A 119 8.89 2.56 11.32
C VAL A 119 8.09 1.26 11.35
N MET A 120 7.52 0.96 12.50
CA MET A 120 6.61 -0.19 12.65
C MET A 120 5.27 0.09 11.98
N ALA A 121 4.83 -0.79 11.12
CA ALA A 121 3.50 -0.74 10.51
C ALA A 121 2.71 -1.99 10.90
N GLN A 122 1.61 -1.80 11.62
CA GLN A 122 0.63 -2.84 11.95
C GLN A 122 -0.24 -3.12 10.74
N VAL A 123 -0.69 -4.35 10.60
CA VAL A 123 -1.50 -4.79 9.46
C VAL A 123 -2.95 -5.01 9.87
N TRP A 124 -3.85 -4.33 9.16
CA TRP A 124 -5.29 -4.55 9.22
C TRP A 124 -5.76 -5.28 7.95
N ARG A 125 -6.81 -6.07 8.05
CA ARG A 125 -7.43 -6.75 6.92
C ARG A 125 -8.89 -6.35 6.79
N ALA A 126 -9.29 -5.95 5.59
CA ALA A 126 -10.67 -5.81 5.15
C ALA A 126 -10.93 -6.79 4.01
N ASP A 127 -12.08 -7.47 4.01
CA ASP A 127 -12.44 -8.40 2.93
C ASP A 127 -13.39 -7.72 1.96
N VAL A 128 -12.97 -7.58 0.70
CA VAL A 128 -13.79 -7.08 -0.41
C VAL A 128 -14.31 -8.30 -1.18
N GLY A 129 -15.39 -8.88 -0.67
CA GLY A 129 -15.82 -10.20 -1.09
C GLY A 129 -14.74 -11.24 -0.79
N ARG A 130 -14.17 -11.86 -1.83
CA ARG A 130 -13.08 -12.84 -1.73
C ARG A 130 -11.67 -12.23 -1.78
N VAL A 131 -11.56 -10.94 -2.06
CA VAL A 131 -10.28 -10.24 -2.19
C VAL A 131 -9.87 -9.65 -0.84
N PRO A 132 -8.80 -10.14 -0.20
CA PRO A 132 -8.29 -9.53 1.02
C PRO A 132 -7.56 -8.22 0.68
N LEU A 133 -7.91 -7.15 1.39
CA LEU A 133 -7.25 -5.86 1.37
C LEU A 133 -6.46 -5.69 2.66
N TYR A 134 -5.14 -5.66 2.57
CA TYR A 134 -4.23 -5.43 3.69
C TYR A 134 -3.90 -3.95 3.78
N LEU A 135 -4.10 -3.37 4.96
CA LEU A 135 -3.90 -1.94 5.22
C LEU A 135 -2.82 -1.76 6.27
N LEU A 136 -1.76 -1.02 5.92
CA LEU A 136 -0.65 -0.73 6.82
C LEU A 136 -0.94 0.54 7.62
N ASP A 137 -0.72 0.46 8.93
CA ASP A 137 -0.97 1.53 9.90
C ASP A 137 0.28 1.78 10.74
N THR A 138 0.85 2.96 10.63
CA THR A 138 2.05 3.34 11.39
C THR A 138 1.75 3.93 12.76
N ASP A 139 0.48 4.07 13.16
CA ASP A 139 0.16 4.52 14.52
C ASP A 139 0.41 3.42 15.57
N CYS A 140 1.67 3.00 15.66
CA CYS A 140 2.16 2.03 16.61
C CYS A 140 2.87 2.73 17.77
N PRO A 141 2.68 2.25 19.03
CA PRO A 141 3.31 2.87 20.20
C PRO A 141 4.86 2.89 20.18
N GLU A 142 5.46 1.98 19.42
CA GLU A 142 6.90 1.85 19.27
C GLU A 142 7.51 2.97 18.42
N ASN A 143 6.72 3.60 17.57
CA ASN A 143 7.18 4.63 16.67
C ASN A 143 7.33 5.99 17.37
N SER A 144 8.23 6.81 16.85
CA SER A 144 8.29 8.24 17.18
C SER A 144 6.97 8.92 16.86
N THR A 145 6.74 10.11 17.40
CA THR A 145 5.52 10.89 17.08
C THR A 145 5.41 11.13 15.57
N VAL A 146 6.50 11.41 14.89
CA VAL A 146 6.52 11.62 13.42
C VAL A 146 6.22 10.31 12.70
N GLY A 147 6.84 9.21 13.09
CA GLY A 147 6.59 7.87 12.52
C GLY A 147 5.12 7.47 12.61
N ARG A 148 4.47 7.74 13.74
CA ARG A 148 3.03 7.46 13.92
C ARG A 148 2.13 8.27 13.01
N TRP A 149 2.57 9.43 12.54
CA TRP A 149 1.77 10.32 11.68
C TRP A 149 1.86 10.00 10.19
N ILE A 150 2.79 9.15 9.77
CA ILE A 150 3.02 8.84 8.35
C ILE A 150 1.72 8.41 7.67
N THR A 151 0.94 7.49 8.27
CA THR A 151 -0.34 7.04 7.70
C THR A 151 -1.56 7.76 8.28
N SER A 152 -1.39 8.96 8.85
CA SER A 152 -2.49 9.72 9.44
C SER A 152 -3.48 10.20 8.36
N ARG A 153 -2.98 10.86 7.31
CA ARG A 153 -3.81 11.53 6.30
C ARG A 153 -3.49 11.05 4.89
N LEU A 154 -4.52 10.87 4.12
CA LEU A 154 -4.41 10.68 2.67
C LEU A 154 -4.02 12.02 2.03
N TYR A 155 -3.03 12.00 1.13
CA TYR A 155 -2.51 13.18 0.43
C TYR A 155 -2.02 14.28 1.37
N GLU A 156 -1.18 13.91 2.34
CA GLU A 156 -0.50 14.89 3.19
C GLU A 156 0.28 15.89 2.34
N GLY A 157 0.20 17.19 2.71
CA GLY A 157 0.85 18.26 1.95
C GLY A 157 2.37 18.34 2.12
N ILE A 158 2.94 17.61 3.08
CA ILE A 158 4.38 17.60 3.38
C ILE A 158 5.05 16.51 2.53
N ALA A 159 5.98 16.90 1.64
CA ALA A 159 6.63 16.01 0.68
C ALA A 159 7.35 14.83 1.36
N SER A 160 8.08 15.08 2.44
CA SER A 160 8.78 14.04 3.20
C SER A 160 7.81 13.00 3.80
N VAL A 161 6.68 13.43 4.34
CA VAL A 161 5.66 12.48 4.84
C VAL A 161 5.07 11.65 3.71
N ARG A 162 4.83 12.25 2.55
CA ARG A 162 4.32 11.51 1.36
C ARG A 162 5.33 10.49 0.87
N LEU A 163 6.61 10.83 0.83
CA LEU A 163 7.68 9.91 0.45
C LEU A 163 7.79 8.74 1.45
N ALA A 164 7.63 9.04 2.75
CA ALA A 164 7.55 8.02 3.79
C ALA A 164 6.32 7.10 3.61
N GLN A 165 5.15 7.66 3.24
CA GLN A 165 3.97 6.86 2.89
C GLN A 165 4.25 5.90 1.73
N TYR A 166 5.01 6.33 0.72
CA TYR A 166 5.38 5.49 -0.42
C TYR A 166 6.34 4.37 -0.02
N ALA A 167 7.26 4.64 0.92
CA ALA A 167 8.10 3.59 1.48
C ALA A 167 7.26 2.56 2.25
N VAL A 168 6.34 3.01 3.08
CA VAL A 168 5.43 2.11 3.82
C VAL A 168 4.54 1.31 2.87
N LEU A 169 3.96 1.94 1.85
CA LEU A 169 3.08 1.26 0.90
C LEU A 169 3.84 0.28 0.01
N GLY A 170 4.88 0.74 -0.67
CA GLY A 170 5.59 -0.05 -1.68
C GLY A 170 6.49 -1.09 -1.06
N PHE A 171 7.45 -0.65 -0.25
CA PHE A 171 8.43 -1.53 0.39
C PHE A 171 7.76 -2.35 1.51
N GLY A 172 7.07 -1.67 2.44
CA GLY A 172 6.37 -2.31 3.56
C GLY A 172 5.26 -3.24 3.09
N GLY A 173 4.51 -2.87 2.05
CA GLY A 173 3.46 -3.71 1.48
C GLY A 173 3.98 -5.03 0.93
N ALA A 174 5.10 -5.03 0.21
CA ALA A 174 5.73 -6.26 -0.24
C ALA A 174 6.25 -7.12 0.92
N MET A 175 6.79 -6.49 1.99
CA MET A 175 7.18 -7.19 3.22
C MET A 175 6.00 -7.87 3.92
N VAL A 176 4.84 -7.22 3.96
CA VAL A 176 3.60 -7.79 4.53
C VAL A 176 3.19 -9.04 3.79
N LEU A 177 3.15 -9.01 2.47
CA LEU A 177 2.80 -10.18 1.67
C LEU A 177 3.77 -11.34 1.92
N GLU A 178 5.06 -11.05 1.99
CA GLU A 178 6.07 -12.03 2.37
C GLU A 178 5.84 -12.61 3.77
N ARG A 179 5.57 -11.77 4.75
CA ARG A 179 5.31 -12.19 6.14
C ARG A 179 4.06 -13.06 6.26
N LEU A 180 3.08 -12.87 5.38
CA LEU A 180 1.86 -13.67 5.26
C LEU A 180 2.06 -14.95 4.44
N GLY A 181 3.26 -15.21 3.92
CA GLY A 181 3.54 -16.37 3.05
C GLY A 181 2.91 -16.25 1.66
N ILE A 182 2.53 -15.06 1.25
CA ILE A 182 1.96 -14.78 -0.09
C ILE A 182 3.11 -14.39 -1.02
N ASP A 183 3.33 -15.17 -2.10
CA ASP A 183 4.28 -14.85 -3.17
C ASP A 183 3.52 -14.53 -4.47
N PRO A 184 3.18 -13.26 -4.73
CA PRO A 184 2.44 -12.89 -5.93
C PRO A 184 3.18 -13.26 -7.21
N SER A 185 2.44 -13.69 -8.23
CA SER A 185 3.01 -13.86 -9.59
C SER A 185 3.35 -12.53 -10.23
N VAL A 186 2.56 -11.49 -9.91
CA VAL A 186 2.74 -10.13 -10.40
C VAL A 186 2.34 -9.12 -9.33
N PHE A 187 3.06 -8.02 -9.26
CA PHE A 187 2.71 -6.84 -8.47
C PHE A 187 2.20 -5.76 -9.43
N HIS A 188 0.93 -5.44 -9.33
CA HIS A 188 0.33 -4.34 -10.07
C HIS A 188 0.40 -3.08 -9.22
N ILE A 189 1.30 -2.17 -9.59
CA ILE A 189 1.43 -0.86 -8.94
C ILE A 189 0.56 0.17 -9.66
N ASN A 190 -0.39 0.73 -8.90
CA ASN A 190 -1.34 1.72 -9.42
C ASN A 190 -0.84 3.12 -9.08
N GLU A 191 -0.43 3.89 -10.09
CA GLU A 191 0.35 5.12 -10.00
C GLU A 191 1.75 4.92 -9.38
N GLY A 192 2.52 6.00 -9.24
CA GLY A 192 3.89 5.95 -8.70
C GLY A 192 4.00 5.63 -7.22
N HIS A 193 2.91 5.74 -6.45
CA HIS A 193 2.92 5.61 -4.99
C HIS A 193 3.56 4.31 -4.45
N PRO A 194 3.30 3.11 -5.04
CA PRO A 194 3.93 1.89 -4.57
C PRO A 194 5.21 1.51 -5.33
N SER A 195 5.88 2.42 -6.03
CA SER A 195 7.06 2.13 -6.86
C SER A 195 8.21 1.46 -6.10
N LEU A 196 8.35 1.76 -4.79
CA LEU A 196 9.38 1.18 -3.93
C LEU A 196 9.18 -0.32 -3.65
N THR A 197 8.08 -0.94 -4.12
CA THR A 197 7.94 -2.40 -4.20
C THR A 197 9.13 -3.03 -4.93
N LEU A 198 9.65 -2.35 -5.96
CA LEU A 198 10.83 -2.80 -6.71
C LEU A 198 12.04 -3.04 -5.79
N ALA A 199 12.28 -2.16 -4.81
CA ALA A 199 13.41 -2.30 -3.89
C ALA A 199 13.31 -3.59 -3.05
N GLN A 200 12.12 -3.92 -2.54
CA GLN A 200 11.94 -5.16 -1.77
C GLN A 200 12.12 -6.41 -2.62
N LEU A 201 11.58 -6.43 -3.84
CA LEU A 201 11.78 -7.55 -4.77
C LEU A 201 13.25 -7.76 -5.12
N MET A 202 13.96 -6.67 -5.39
CA MET A 202 15.40 -6.71 -5.62
C MET A 202 16.16 -7.19 -4.38
N GLY A 203 15.84 -6.69 -3.20
CA GLY A 203 16.46 -7.08 -1.93
C GLY A 203 16.37 -8.59 -1.70
N ARG A 204 15.20 -9.18 -1.92
CA ARG A 204 15.02 -10.64 -1.83
C ARG A 204 15.88 -11.41 -2.83
N ALA A 205 15.91 -10.95 -4.08
CA ALA A 205 16.73 -11.56 -5.12
C ALA A 205 18.23 -11.45 -4.79
N ARG A 206 18.67 -10.31 -4.23
CA ARG A 206 20.05 -10.12 -3.76
C ARG A 206 20.40 -11.06 -2.60
N LEU A 207 19.50 -11.24 -1.65
CA LEU A 207 19.69 -12.17 -0.53
C LEU A 207 19.78 -13.63 -0.99
N SER A 208 19.16 -13.98 -2.13
CA SER A 208 19.31 -15.30 -2.76
C SER A 208 20.57 -15.44 -3.63
N GLY A 209 21.45 -14.43 -3.66
CA GLY A 209 22.74 -14.46 -4.33
C GLY A 209 22.75 -13.94 -5.77
N GLN A 210 21.65 -13.39 -6.28
CA GLN A 210 21.62 -12.79 -7.61
C GLN A 210 22.46 -11.50 -7.66
N SER A 211 23.03 -11.18 -8.81
CA SER A 211 23.67 -9.90 -9.06
C SER A 211 22.64 -8.76 -9.07
N TYR A 212 23.10 -7.50 -9.00
CA TYR A 212 22.22 -6.35 -9.10
C TYR A 212 21.38 -6.38 -10.40
N ASP A 213 22.02 -6.66 -11.53
CA ASP A 213 21.36 -6.66 -12.84
C ASP A 213 20.32 -7.78 -12.97
N GLU A 214 20.62 -8.97 -12.47
CA GLU A 214 19.65 -10.08 -12.43
C GLU A 214 18.47 -9.76 -11.51
N ALA A 215 18.73 -9.20 -10.32
CA ALA A 215 17.70 -8.80 -9.38
C ALA A 215 16.81 -7.69 -9.96
N TRP A 216 17.41 -6.70 -10.64
CA TRP A 216 16.69 -5.64 -11.33
C TRP A 216 15.79 -6.18 -12.44
N ALA A 217 16.34 -7.01 -13.32
CA ALA A 217 15.60 -7.60 -14.44
C ALA A 217 14.43 -8.46 -13.92
N GLY A 218 14.69 -9.38 -12.98
CA GLY A 218 13.67 -10.26 -12.42
C GLY A 218 12.59 -9.52 -11.64
N ALA A 219 12.93 -8.46 -10.90
CA ALA A 219 11.94 -7.64 -10.20
C ALA A 219 11.04 -6.89 -11.19
N ARG A 220 11.60 -6.33 -12.27
CA ARG A 220 10.83 -5.64 -13.30
C ARG A 220 9.87 -6.56 -14.06
N GLU A 221 10.23 -7.80 -14.30
CA GLU A 221 9.35 -8.79 -14.96
C GLU A 221 8.11 -9.11 -14.11
N ARG A 222 8.17 -8.88 -12.79
CA ARG A 222 7.06 -9.09 -11.86
C ARG A 222 6.24 -7.84 -11.59
N LEU A 223 6.58 -6.70 -12.19
CA LEU A 223 5.89 -5.43 -11.97
C LEU A 223 5.06 -5.03 -13.18
N VAL A 224 3.81 -4.69 -12.93
CA VAL A 224 2.92 -4.00 -13.89
C VAL A 224 2.63 -2.61 -13.33
N PHE A 225 2.96 -1.59 -14.10
CA PHE A 225 2.70 -0.20 -13.73
C PHE A 225 1.54 0.35 -14.56
N THR A 226 0.58 0.96 -13.88
CA THR A 226 -0.53 1.67 -14.52
C THR A 226 -0.57 3.11 -14.03
N THR A 227 -0.51 4.07 -14.95
CA THR A 227 -0.72 5.48 -14.67
C THR A 227 -2.01 5.97 -15.31
N HIS A 228 -2.74 6.79 -14.59
CA HIS A 228 -4.01 7.40 -15.02
C HIS A 228 -3.89 8.91 -15.18
N THR A 229 -2.78 9.49 -14.72
CA THR A 229 -2.59 10.94 -14.65
C THR A 229 -1.70 11.43 -15.78
N PRO A 230 -2.29 11.99 -16.88
CA PRO A 230 -1.53 12.33 -18.08
C PRO A 230 -0.87 13.73 -18.00
N VAL A 231 -0.89 14.35 -16.84
CA VAL A 231 -0.37 15.72 -16.66
C VAL A 231 0.78 15.75 -15.64
N PRO A 232 1.82 16.59 -15.87
CA PRO A 232 2.97 16.67 -14.96
C PRO A 232 2.59 16.97 -13.49
N ALA A 233 1.56 17.80 -13.27
CA ALA A 233 1.11 18.17 -11.93
C ALA A 233 0.57 16.99 -11.09
N GLY A 234 0.24 15.87 -11.71
CA GLY A 234 -0.19 14.66 -11.03
C GLY A 234 0.93 13.65 -10.81
N ASN A 235 2.12 13.92 -11.38
CA ASN A 235 3.32 13.11 -11.16
C ASN A 235 4.21 13.86 -10.17
N GLU A 236 4.30 13.34 -8.97
CA GLU A 236 5.09 13.96 -7.92
C GLU A 236 6.57 13.91 -8.21
N THR A 237 7.25 15.01 -7.91
CA THR A 237 8.69 15.11 -7.96
C THR A 237 9.19 15.54 -6.58
N TYR A 238 10.32 15.01 -6.19
CA TYR A 238 10.96 15.29 -4.91
C TYR A 238 12.32 15.94 -5.12
N ASP A 239 12.78 16.73 -4.16
CA ASP A 239 14.17 17.17 -4.15
C ASP A 239 15.09 15.94 -4.10
N PRO A 240 16.06 15.82 -5.02
CA PRO A 240 16.91 14.62 -5.09
C PRO A 240 17.71 14.36 -3.80
N THR A 241 18.07 15.43 -3.05
CA THR A 241 18.80 15.30 -1.79
C THR A 241 17.90 14.72 -0.71
N GLU A 242 16.69 15.30 -0.55
CA GLU A 242 15.69 14.84 0.41
C GLU A 242 15.28 13.39 0.12
N ALA A 243 14.99 13.07 -1.14
CA ALA A 243 14.65 11.72 -1.54
C ALA A 243 15.78 10.72 -1.24
N ARG A 244 17.04 11.12 -1.48
CA ARG A 244 18.20 10.28 -1.18
C ARG A 244 18.34 10.04 0.33
N GLU A 245 18.24 11.05 1.14
CA GLU A 245 18.33 10.95 2.61
C GLU A 245 17.26 9.98 3.12
N MET A 246 16.00 10.18 2.78
CA MET A 246 14.89 9.35 3.24
C MET A 246 14.92 7.91 2.74
N LEU A 247 15.34 7.69 1.51
CA LEU A 247 15.23 6.38 0.85
C LEU A 247 16.52 5.58 0.83
N THR A 248 17.65 6.11 1.37
CA THR A 248 18.94 5.41 1.35
C THR A 248 18.84 4.03 1.98
N ARG A 249 18.16 3.88 3.10
CA ARG A 249 18.02 2.59 3.80
C ARG A 249 17.12 1.61 3.02
N VAL A 250 16.04 2.10 2.40
CA VAL A 250 15.19 1.29 1.50
C VAL A 250 15.98 0.85 0.29
N ALA A 251 16.75 1.77 -0.31
CA ALA A 251 17.57 1.48 -1.47
C ALA A 251 18.76 0.54 -1.16
N ALA A 252 19.30 0.61 0.06
CA ALA A 252 20.44 -0.22 0.48
C ALA A 252 20.17 -1.73 0.36
N VAL A 253 18.92 -2.17 0.53
CA VAL A 253 18.55 -3.59 0.40
C VAL A 253 18.81 -4.13 -1.01
N THR A 254 18.87 -3.25 -2.02
CA THR A 254 19.18 -3.63 -3.42
C THR A 254 20.65 -3.98 -3.62
N GLY A 255 21.50 -3.65 -2.63
CA GLY A 255 22.94 -3.85 -2.66
C GLY A 255 23.73 -2.74 -3.36
N ASP A 256 23.06 -1.73 -3.91
CA ASP A 256 23.66 -0.53 -4.52
C ASP A 256 22.62 0.62 -4.47
N ALA A 257 22.62 1.34 -3.34
CA ALA A 257 21.65 2.39 -3.11
C ALA A 257 21.79 3.56 -4.11
N ASP A 258 23.02 3.94 -4.44
CA ASP A 258 23.26 5.06 -5.37
C ASP A 258 22.74 4.72 -6.77
N ARG A 259 23.02 3.52 -7.22
CA ARG A 259 22.55 3.05 -8.53
C ARG A 259 21.03 2.95 -8.56
N PHE A 260 20.40 2.46 -7.47
CA PHE A 260 18.94 2.38 -7.38
C PHE A 260 18.30 3.76 -7.42
N LEU A 261 18.77 4.69 -6.57
CA LEU A 261 18.23 6.05 -6.50
C LEU A 261 18.48 6.88 -7.76
N ALA A 262 19.47 6.51 -8.60
CA ALA A 262 19.70 7.16 -9.89
C ALA A 262 18.73 6.72 -11.00
N THR A 263 17.79 5.82 -10.72
CA THR A 263 16.79 5.35 -11.70
C THR A 263 15.47 6.09 -11.67
N GLY A 264 15.27 6.98 -10.68
CA GLY A 264 14.01 7.72 -10.43
C GLY A 264 14.11 9.22 -10.42
#